data_888f8bfee9664f34c1c2585a6e008596
#
_entry.id   888f8bfee9664f34c1c2585a6e008596
#
_cell.length_a   1.000
_cell.length_b   1.000
_cell.length_c   1.000
_cell.angle_alpha   90.00
_cell.angle_beta   90.00
_cell.angle_gamma   90.00
#
_symmetry.space_group_name_H-M   'P 1'
#
loop_
_entity.id
_entity.type
_entity.pdbx_description
1 polymer ?
#
loop_
_entity_poly.entity_id
_entity_poly.type
_entity_poly.pdbx_seq_one_letter_code
_entity_poly.pdbx_strand_id
1 'polypeptide(L)'
;MVRQVVLDTETTGLETSQDHRIIEIGCVEVVNRRLTGRHYHQYINPERGVDQGAMEVHGITNEYLADKPVFASVADEFLEFIKGAELVIHNAPFDVGFIDHEFGKLDDYSPVATHCGVTDTLVMARQRHPGQKNNLDALCKR
;
A
#
# COMPACT_ATOMS: atom_id res chain seq x y z
N MET A 1 21.29 -5.70 -10.38
CA MET A 1 20.49 -6.37 -9.35
C MET A 1 19.19 -5.58 -9.14
N VAL A 2 18.07 -6.23 -9.30
CA VAL A 2 16.76 -5.58 -9.15
C VAL A 2 16.24 -5.80 -7.73
N ARG A 3 15.98 -4.69 -7.04
CA ARG A 3 15.34 -4.70 -5.73
C ARG A 3 13.86 -4.45 -5.93
N GLN A 4 13.04 -5.38 -5.47
CA GLN A 4 11.59 -5.25 -5.51
C GLN A 4 11.05 -5.12 -4.09
N VAL A 5 9.96 -4.36 -3.95
CA VAL A 5 9.22 -4.26 -2.69
C VAL A 5 7.78 -4.63 -2.99
N VAL A 6 7.33 -5.73 -2.40
CA VAL A 6 5.92 -6.13 -2.45
C VAL A 6 5.18 -5.30 -1.40
N LEU A 7 4.19 -4.55 -1.83
CA LEU A 7 3.52 -3.55 -0.99
C LEU A 7 2.01 -3.76 -1.00
N ASP A 8 1.41 -3.60 0.18
CA ASP A 8 -0.04 -3.60 0.35
C ASP A 8 -0.41 -2.55 1.38
N THR A 9 -1.62 -2.00 1.26
CA THR A 9 -2.15 -1.01 2.20
C THR A 9 -3.56 -1.38 2.64
N GLU A 10 -3.94 -0.90 3.83
CA GLU A 10 -5.32 -0.84 4.28
C GLU A 10 -5.70 0.61 4.49
N THR A 11 -6.98 0.94 4.30
CA THR A 11 -7.45 2.32 4.28
C THR A 11 -8.76 2.47 5.06
N THR A 12 -9.15 3.73 5.28
CA THR A 12 -10.43 4.04 5.95
C THR A 12 -11.64 3.87 5.04
N GLY A 13 -11.44 3.77 3.72
CA GLY A 13 -12.50 3.64 2.74
C GLY A 13 -11.94 3.48 1.34
N LEU A 14 -12.77 3.65 0.31
CA LEU A 14 -12.41 3.27 -1.06
C LEU A 14 -11.87 4.39 -1.93
N GLU A 15 -12.15 5.67 -1.60
CA GLU A 15 -11.84 6.78 -2.51
C GLU A 15 -11.10 7.91 -1.82
N THR A 16 -10.00 8.36 -2.44
CA THR A 16 -9.25 9.53 -1.98
C THR A 16 -10.04 10.82 -2.13
N SER A 17 -10.99 10.87 -3.08
CA SER A 17 -11.86 12.04 -3.28
C SER A 17 -12.73 12.35 -2.07
N GLN A 18 -12.96 11.37 -1.19
CA GLN A 18 -13.69 11.54 0.06
C GLN A 18 -12.74 11.70 1.25
N ASP A 19 -11.48 11.99 0.99
CA ASP A 19 -10.41 12.15 1.97
C ASP A 19 -10.20 10.91 2.86
N HIS A 20 -10.39 9.73 2.28
CA HIS A 20 -10.00 8.50 2.96
C HIS A 20 -8.48 8.41 3.05
N ARG A 21 -8.00 7.75 4.10
CA ARG A 21 -6.60 7.76 4.49
C ARG A 21 -6.09 6.34 4.65
N ILE A 22 -4.77 6.19 4.55
CA ILE A 22 -4.08 4.92 4.81
C ILE A 22 -4.04 4.67 6.32
N ILE A 23 -4.29 3.43 6.73
CA ILE A 23 -4.21 3.01 8.14
C ILE A 23 -3.17 1.91 8.37
N GLU A 24 -2.73 1.25 7.34
CA GLU A 24 -1.68 0.23 7.44
C GLU A 24 -0.89 0.17 6.15
N ILE A 25 0.45 0.05 6.28
CA ILE A 25 1.35 -0.20 5.16
C ILE A 25 2.16 -1.45 5.48
N GLY A 26 2.15 -2.42 4.58
CA GLY A 26 3.00 -3.61 4.67
C GLY A 26 3.89 -3.72 3.45
N CYS A 27 5.19 -3.89 3.68
CA CYS A 27 6.19 -4.02 2.64
C CYS A 27 7.15 -5.15 2.96
N VAL A 28 7.50 -5.96 1.97
CA VAL A 28 8.59 -6.93 2.08
C VAL A 28 9.56 -6.76 0.92
N GLU A 29 10.85 -6.87 1.21
CA GLU A 29 11.90 -6.72 0.22
C GLU A 29 12.20 -8.06 -0.45
N VAL A 30 12.33 -8.02 -1.78
CA VAL A 30 12.72 -9.17 -2.60
C VAL A 30 13.91 -8.76 -3.46
N VAL A 31 14.99 -9.54 -3.42
CA VAL A 31 16.16 -9.35 -4.27
C VAL A 31 16.50 -10.68 -4.91
N ASN A 32 16.69 -10.68 -6.23
CA ASN A 32 16.95 -11.90 -7.00
C ASN A 32 15.92 -13.00 -6.72
N ARG A 33 14.65 -12.62 -6.67
CA ARG A 33 13.49 -13.51 -6.46
C ARG A 33 13.47 -14.20 -5.09
N ARG A 34 14.18 -13.64 -4.10
CA ARG A 34 14.22 -14.19 -2.73
C ARG A 34 13.88 -13.10 -1.73
N LEU A 35 13.12 -13.48 -0.70
CA LEU A 35 12.87 -12.60 0.44
C LEU A 35 14.20 -12.36 1.16
N THR A 36 14.49 -11.11 1.47
CA THR A 36 15.75 -10.72 2.14
C THR A 36 15.61 -10.71 3.67
N GLY A 37 14.38 -10.78 4.18
CA GLY A 37 14.08 -10.58 5.59
C GLY A 37 13.86 -9.12 5.96
N ARG A 38 14.22 -8.17 5.10
CA ARG A 38 13.92 -6.77 5.35
C ARG A 38 12.46 -6.50 5.02
N HIS A 39 11.78 -5.78 5.91
CA HIS A 39 10.38 -5.43 5.75
C HIS A 39 10.08 -4.09 6.41
N TYR A 40 8.96 -3.49 6.02
CA TYR A 40 8.43 -2.30 6.67
C TYR A 40 6.95 -2.55 6.94
N HIS A 41 6.54 -2.42 8.20
CA HIS A 41 5.14 -2.57 8.59
C HIS A 41 4.78 -1.49 9.59
N GLN A 42 3.74 -0.73 9.28
CA GLN A 42 3.33 0.38 10.13
C GLN A 42 1.81 0.54 10.11
N TYR A 43 1.22 0.58 11.30
CA TYR A 43 -0.14 1.08 11.47
C TYR A 43 -0.08 2.60 11.60
N ILE A 44 -1.09 3.27 11.09
CA ILE A 44 -1.12 4.74 10.98
C ILE A 44 -2.43 5.25 11.50
N ASN A 45 -2.36 6.30 12.34
CA ASN A 45 -3.56 7.04 12.76
C ASN A 45 -4.02 7.90 11.57
N PRO A 46 -5.22 7.62 11.01
CA PRO A 46 -5.67 8.34 9.82
C PRO A 46 -6.25 9.72 10.11
N GLU A 47 -6.29 10.13 11.38
CA GLU A 47 -6.88 11.40 11.81
C GLU A 47 -8.35 11.56 11.40
N ARG A 48 -9.04 10.46 11.21
CA ARG A 48 -10.47 10.38 10.89
C ARG A 48 -11.00 8.99 11.26
N GLY A 49 -12.33 8.83 11.23
CA GLY A 49 -12.94 7.53 11.45
C GLY A 49 -12.75 6.57 10.29
N VAL A 50 -12.68 5.29 10.58
CA VAL A 50 -12.69 4.21 9.61
C VAL A 50 -14.13 3.90 9.23
N ASP A 51 -14.42 3.80 7.93
CA ASP A 51 -15.76 3.43 7.46
C ASP A 51 -16.09 2.01 7.92
N GLN A 52 -17.38 1.79 8.27
CA GLN A 52 -17.84 0.49 8.73
C GLN A 52 -17.57 -0.61 7.71
N GLY A 53 -17.79 -0.34 6.43
CA GLY A 53 -17.51 -1.33 5.38
C GLY A 53 -16.04 -1.72 5.29
N ALA A 54 -15.13 -0.76 5.48
CA ALA A 54 -13.70 -1.04 5.51
C ALA A 54 -13.34 -1.86 6.74
N MET A 55 -13.88 -1.50 7.91
CA MET A 55 -13.62 -2.22 9.16
C MET A 55 -14.09 -3.68 9.08
N GLU A 56 -15.19 -3.95 8.40
CA GLU A 56 -15.69 -5.31 8.18
C GLU A 56 -14.71 -6.15 7.35
N VAL A 57 -13.95 -5.52 6.47
CA VAL A 57 -12.97 -6.20 5.61
C VAL A 57 -11.66 -6.50 6.36
N HIS A 58 -11.07 -5.48 7.01
CA HIS A 58 -9.73 -5.64 7.61
C HIS A 58 -9.73 -5.79 9.12
N GLY A 59 -10.85 -5.48 9.80
CA GLY A 59 -10.97 -5.67 11.25
C GLY A 59 -10.20 -4.68 12.12
N ILE A 60 -9.65 -3.63 11.53
CA ILE A 60 -8.86 -2.64 12.27
C ILE A 60 -9.81 -1.55 12.81
N THR A 61 -9.78 -1.32 14.12
CA THR A 61 -10.71 -0.41 14.78
C THR A 61 -10.13 0.98 14.97
N ASN A 62 -11.01 1.98 15.17
CA ASN A 62 -10.59 3.35 15.49
C ASN A 62 -9.77 3.38 16.79
N GLU A 63 -10.19 2.61 17.79
CA GLU A 63 -9.52 2.53 19.08
C GLU A 63 -8.10 2.00 18.95
N TYR A 64 -7.90 1.00 18.09
CA TYR A 64 -6.58 0.42 17.85
C TYR A 64 -5.63 1.47 17.23
N LEU A 65 -6.15 2.34 16.37
CA LEU A 65 -5.35 3.32 15.64
C LEU A 65 -5.10 4.61 16.41
N ALA A 66 -5.84 4.83 17.51
CA ALA A 66 -5.80 6.11 18.24
C ALA A 66 -4.41 6.47 18.76
N ASP A 67 -3.59 5.49 19.12
CA ASP A 67 -2.23 5.70 19.63
C ASP A 67 -1.13 5.51 18.59
N LYS A 68 -1.50 5.34 17.32
CA LYS A 68 -0.52 5.13 16.25
C LYS A 68 -0.02 6.47 15.71
N PRO A 69 1.19 6.49 15.10
CA PRO A 69 1.69 7.72 14.49
C PRO A 69 0.85 8.11 13.28
N VAL A 70 0.79 9.41 13.01
CA VAL A 70 0.19 9.94 11.78
C VAL A 70 1.14 9.72 10.60
N PHE A 71 0.61 9.77 9.38
CA PHE A 71 1.43 9.52 8.18
C PHE A 71 2.63 10.47 8.08
N ALA A 72 2.44 11.75 8.43
CA ALA A 72 3.51 12.74 8.39
C ALA A 72 4.73 12.33 9.23
N SER A 73 4.52 11.61 10.32
CA SER A 73 5.61 11.15 11.21
C SER A 73 6.42 10.01 10.62
N VAL A 74 5.85 9.23 9.71
CA VAL A 74 6.49 8.02 9.16
C VAL A 74 6.82 8.13 7.68
N ALA A 75 6.47 9.25 7.04
CA ALA A 75 6.63 9.43 5.61
C ALA A 75 8.08 9.29 5.15
N ASP A 76 9.02 9.88 5.86
CA ASP A 76 10.44 9.81 5.52
C ASP A 76 10.98 8.39 5.59
N GLU A 77 10.68 7.67 6.66
CA GLU A 77 11.16 6.29 6.82
C GLU A 77 10.52 5.36 5.79
N PHE A 78 9.24 5.57 5.47
CA PHE A 78 8.56 4.80 4.44
C PHE A 78 9.17 5.05 3.06
N LEU A 79 9.36 6.32 2.69
CA LEU A 79 9.98 6.67 1.41
C LEU A 79 11.39 6.10 1.30
N GLU A 80 12.17 6.20 2.37
CA GLU A 80 13.55 5.67 2.40
C GLU A 80 13.57 4.17 2.16
N PHE A 81 12.56 3.43 2.66
CA PHE A 81 12.47 1.99 2.44
C PHE A 81 12.17 1.65 0.99
N ILE A 82 11.26 2.37 0.34
CA ILE A 82 10.80 2.04 -1.03
C ILE A 82 11.62 2.69 -2.14
N LYS A 83 12.35 3.76 -1.83
CA LYS A 83 13.04 4.58 -2.82
C LYS A 83 14.00 3.75 -3.68
N GLY A 84 13.89 3.90 -4.99
CA GLY A 84 14.73 3.20 -5.95
C GLY A 84 14.31 1.75 -6.22
N ALA A 85 13.31 1.25 -5.55
CA ALA A 85 12.81 -0.11 -5.77
C ALA A 85 11.75 -0.17 -6.87
N GLU A 86 11.51 -1.37 -7.39
CA GLU A 86 10.33 -1.66 -8.18
C GLU A 86 9.23 -2.12 -7.21
N LEU A 87 8.14 -1.38 -7.13
CA LEU A 87 7.00 -1.75 -6.29
C LEU A 87 6.16 -2.78 -7.02
N VAL A 88 5.84 -3.86 -6.33
CA VAL A 88 4.97 -4.93 -6.82
C VAL A 88 3.69 -4.90 -6.01
N ILE A 89 2.58 -4.52 -6.64
CA ILE A 89 1.32 -4.22 -5.95
C ILE A 89 0.17 -4.88 -6.72
N HIS A 90 -0.73 -5.51 -6.00
CA HIS A 90 -1.96 -6.04 -6.58
C HIS A 90 -3.01 -4.94 -6.64
N ASN A 91 -3.45 -4.57 -7.86
CA ASN A 91 -4.32 -3.42 -8.11
C ASN A 91 -3.61 -2.10 -7.75
N ALA A 92 -2.46 -1.89 -8.37
CA ALA A 92 -1.56 -0.77 -8.05
C ALA A 92 -2.22 0.63 -8.07
N PRO A 93 -3.15 0.96 -9.00
CA PRO A 93 -3.77 2.29 -8.98
C PRO A 93 -4.45 2.63 -7.66
N PHE A 94 -4.99 1.64 -6.95
CA PHE A 94 -5.61 1.86 -5.65
C PHE A 94 -4.57 2.30 -4.61
N ASP A 95 -3.54 1.48 -4.40
CA ASP A 95 -2.52 1.76 -3.37
C ASP A 95 -1.68 2.99 -3.71
N VAL A 96 -1.25 3.10 -4.97
CA VAL A 96 -0.46 4.26 -5.43
C VAL A 96 -1.28 5.54 -5.29
N GLY A 97 -2.57 5.51 -5.62
CA GLY A 97 -3.46 6.65 -5.46
C GLY A 97 -3.54 7.12 -4.01
N PHE A 98 -3.64 6.19 -3.05
CA PHE A 98 -3.67 6.53 -1.63
C PHE A 98 -2.31 7.05 -1.14
N ILE A 99 -1.21 6.45 -1.58
CA ILE A 99 0.13 6.93 -1.20
C ILE A 99 0.36 8.34 -1.74
N ASP A 100 0.03 8.59 -3.00
CA ASP A 100 0.17 9.90 -3.61
C ASP A 100 -0.73 10.95 -2.92
N HIS A 101 -1.93 10.55 -2.51
CA HIS A 101 -2.82 11.43 -1.76
C HIS A 101 -2.20 11.81 -0.40
N GLU A 102 -1.59 10.87 0.30
CA GLU A 102 -0.90 11.14 1.56
C GLU A 102 0.31 12.05 1.36
N PHE A 103 1.15 11.74 0.37
CA PHE A 103 2.30 12.60 0.04
C PHE A 103 1.86 14.01 -0.39
N GLY A 104 0.76 14.11 -1.10
CA GLY A 104 0.23 15.40 -1.56
C GLY A 104 -0.24 16.32 -0.42
N LYS A 105 -0.53 15.77 0.75
CA LYS A 105 -0.88 16.56 1.94
C LYS A 105 0.35 17.11 2.67
N LEU A 106 1.54 16.64 2.30
CA LEU A 106 2.81 17.03 2.92
C LEU A 106 3.60 17.88 1.94
N ASP A 107 4.32 18.87 2.47
CA ASP A 107 5.26 19.64 1.66
C ASP A 107 6.49 18.77 1.33
N ASP A 108 7.15 19.05 0.22
CA ASP A 108 8.43 18.45 -0.17
C ASP A 108 8.36 16.97 -0.62
N TYR A 109 7.16 16.42 -0.89
CA TYR A 109 7.03 15.06 -1.38
C TYR A 109 6.50 15.05 -2.81
N SER A 110 7.12 14.19 -3.64
CA SER A 110 6.70 13.96 -5.02
C SER A 110 5.92 12.65 -5.11
N PRO A 111 5.13 12.44 -6.19
CA PRO A 111 4.42 11.17 -6.38
C PRO A 111 5.35 9.96 -6.35
N VAL A 112 4.81 8.81 -5.96
CA VAL A 112 5.54 7.55 -5.86
C VAL A 112 6.29 7.21 -7.14
N ALA A 113 5.68 7.42 -8.30
CA ALA A 113 6.29 7.09 -9.59
C ALA A 113 7.57 7.87 -9.89
N THR A 114 7.83 8.96 -9.18
CA THR A 114 9.10 9.72 -9.30
C THR A 114 10.27 8.96 -8.64
N HIS A 115 9.96 8.09 -7.68
CA HIS A 115 10.97 7.41 -6.86
C HIS A 115 11.09 5.93 -7.17
N CYS A 116 10.04 5.31 -7.71
CA CYS A 116 9.92 3.87 -7.85
C CYS A 116 9.30 3.50 -9.19
N GLY A 117 9.68 2.36 -9.75
CA GLY A 117 8.89 1.69 -10.77
C GLY A 117 7.68 1.02 -10.10
N VAL A 118 6.64 0.74 -10.86
CA VAL A 118 5.42 0.08 -10.33
C VAL A 118 4.99 -1.03 -11.29
N THR A 119 4.81 -2.23 -10.73
CA THR A 119 4.26 -3.38 -11.44
C THR A 119 2.95 -3.78 -10.80
N ASP A 120 1.89 -3.87 -11.59
CA ASP A 120 0.55 -4.24 -11.13
C ASP A 120 0.30 -5.72 -11.39
N THR A 121 0.28 -6.53 -10.32
CA THR A 121 0.06 -7.97 -10.45
C THR A 121 -1.38 -8.33 -10.83
N LEU A 122 -2.35 -7.44 -10.59
CA LEU A 122 -3.73 -7.65 -11.05
C LEU A 122 -3.80 -7.58 -12.59
N VAL A 123 -3.10 -6.62 -13.20
CA VAL A 123 -3.01 -6.51 -14.66
C VAL A 123 -2.36 -7.76 -15.24
N MET A 124 -1.27 -8.23 -14.65
CA MET A 124 -0.60 -9.46 -15.08
C MET A 124 -1.53 -10.67 -14.95
N ALA A 125 -2.28 -10.77 -13.84
CA ALA A 125 -3.21 -11.87 -13.61
C ALA A 125 -4.34 -11.87 -14.63
N ARG A 126 -4.87 -10.70 -14.99
CA ARG A 126 -5.92 -10.59 -16.02
C ARG A 126 -5.43 -11.02 -17.40
N GLN A 127 -4.16 -10.82 -17.69
CA GLN A 127 -3.56 -11.28 -18.93
C GLN A 127 -3.40 -12.80 -18.95
N ARG A 128 -3.09 -13.42 -17.81
CA ARG A 128 -2.90 -14.88 -17.68
C ARG A 128 -4.21 -15.65 -17.47
N HIS A 129 -5.19 -15.02 -16.83
CA HIS A 129 -6.45 -15.64 -16.44
C HIS A 129 -7.64 -14.77 -16.87
N PRO A 130 -7.81 -14.49 -18.19
CA PRO A 130 -8.91 -13.64 -18.64
C PRO A 130 -10.27 -14.25 -18.29
N GLY A 131 -11.18 -13.42 -17.79
CA GLY A 131 -12.53 -13.86 -17.42
C GLY A 131 -12.64 -14.57 -16.09
N GLN A 132 -11.53 -14.75 -15.34
CA GLN A 132 -11.52 -15.37 -14.02
C GLN A 132 -11.37 -14.32 -12.92
N LYS A 133 -11.65 -14.73 -11.68
CA LYS A 133 -11.38 -13.88 -10.53
C LYS A 133 -9.88 -13.76 -10.32
N ASN A 134 -9.39 -12.53 -10.18
CA ASN A 134 -7.96 -12.23 -10.03
C ASN A 134 -7.64 -11.45 -8.76
N ASN A 135 -8.49 -11.52 -7.72
CA ASN A 135 -8.14 -11.00 -6.41
C ASN A 135 -7.05 -11.90 -5.77
N LEU A 136 -6.43 -11.44 -4.71
CA LEU A 136 -5.33 -12.17 -4.09
C LEU A 136 -5.76 -13.55 -3.62
N ASP A 137 -6.96 -13.69 -3.03
CA ASP A 137 -7.46 -14.98 -2.56
C ASP A 137 -7.62 -15.98 -3.71
N ALA A 138 -8.18 -15.54 -4.85
CA ALA A 138 -8.34 -16.39 -6.03
C ALA A 138 -6.99 -16.84 -6.60
N LEU A 139 -6.00 -15.92 -6.65
CA LEU A 139 -4.66 -16.23 -7.16
C LEU A 139 -3.91 -17.20 -6.26
N CYS A 140 -4.05 -17.08 -4.95
CA CYS A 140 -3.41 -17.98 -4.00
C CYS A 140 -3.93 -19.40 -4.08
N LYS A 141 -5.14 -19.62 -4.61
CA LYS A 141 -5.78 -20.94 -4.78
C LYS A 141 -5.42 -21.61 -6.09
N ARG A 142 -4.74 -20.95 -7.02
CA ARG A 142 -4.40 -21.47 -8.36
C ARG A 142 -3.07 -22.21 -8.42
#